data_69ac2e9a3e328ed56d2361bdcaf80e60
#
_entry.id   69ac2e9a3e328ed56d2361bdcaf80e60
#
_cell.length_a   1.000
_cell.length_b   1.000
_cell.length_c   1.000
_cell.angle_alpha   90.00
_cell.angle_beta   90.00
_cell.angle_gamma   90.00
#
_symmetry.space_group_name_H-M   'P 1'
#
loop_
_entity.id
_entity.type
_entity.pdbx_description
1 polymer ?
#
loop_
_entity_poly.entity_id
_entity_poly.type
_entity_poly.pdbx_seq_one_letter_code
_entity_poly.pdbx_strand_id
1 'polypeptide(L)'
;MKRHKSIVDSRRNRIYQALQESGTVKVDELAATLEVSPLTIRRDLEYFEAKKLVERFYGGAMLVNKFVVKDNTSQNNALAKHAIAKKAAEFVETGDTLFVNTSSTALLVLKYIRNKRVVIITNNGKAIFADKDPMIQVVLTGGELREPKEAMVGEFAINNLSRVTATKSFLGCSGMTPETGITTAVLQEVAVNEMMLNRCVGPRIIVADSSKIGRDHSFVSGSIDKVTILITDNNADAQVVAALKANGVTVIQVEPLRSIE
;
A
#
# COMPACT_ATOMS: atom_id res chain seq x y z
N MET A 1 29.02 5.84 33.62
CA MET A 1 27.60 5.68 33.25
C MET A 1 27.24 6.00 31.80
N LYS A 2 27.86 6.96 31.09
CA LYS A 2 27.56 7.28 29.67
C LYS A 2 27.88 6.14 28.67
N ARG A 3 28.93 5.36 28.87
CA ARG A 3 29.39 4.28 27.95
C ARG A 3 28.42 3.07 27.90
N HIS A 4 27.76 2.77 29.01
CA HIS A 4 26.78 1.65 29.09
C HIS A 4 25.47 1.96 28.34
N LYS A 5 25.05 3.22 28.33
CA LYS A 5 23.83 3.67 27.66
C LYS A 5 23.98 3.62 26.14
N SER A 6 25.17 4.00 25.60
CA SER A 6 25.44 3.96 24.16
C SER A 6 25.47 2.54 23.57
N ILE A 7 25.93 1.54 24.35
CA ILE A 7 25.95 0.13 23.91
C ILE A 7 24.53 -0.44 23.85
N VAL A 8 23.69 -0.13 24.85
CA VAL A 8 22.28 -0.56 24.86
C VAL A 8 21.50 0.09 23.71
N ASP A 9 21.72 1.38 23.49
CA ASP A 9 21.03 2.12 22.42
C ASP A 9 21.45 1.59 21.05
N SER A 10 22.74 1.31 20.82
CA SER A 10 23.26 0.73 19.58
C SER A 10 22.65 -0.67 19.33
N ARG A 11 22.59 -1.53 20.37
CA ARG A 11 21.98 -2.86 20.24
C ARG A 11 20.51 -2.77 19.92
N ARG A 12 19.75 -1.92 20.61
CA ARG A 12 18.33 -1.68 20.33
C ARG A 12 18.07 -1.19 18.92
N ASN A 13 18.93 -0.31 18.41
CA ASN A 13 18.83 0.13 17.02
C ASN A 13 19.00 -1.02 16.03
N ARG A 14 19.94 -1.94 16.26
CA ARG A 14 20.14 -3.13 15.42
C ARG A 14 18.94 -4.09 15.49
N ILE A 15 18.37 -4.31 16.68
CA ILE A 15 17.14 -5.13 16.85
C ILE A 15 15.98 -4.50 16.09
N TYR A 16 15.82 -3.17 16.21
CA TYR A 16 14.74 -2.47 15.54
C TYR A 16 14.90 -2.47 14.01
N GLN A 17 16.12 -2.36 13.52
CA GLN A 17 16.45 -2.47 12.10
C GLN A 17 16.10 -3.88 11.56
N ALA A 18 16.47 -4.94 12.28
CA ALA A 18 16.10 -6.31 11.91
C ALA A 18 14.55 -6.52 11.88
N LEU A 19 13.83 -5.92 12.84
CA LEU A 19 12.37 -5.90 12.86
C LEU A 19 11.78 -5.16 11.65
N GLN A 20 12.42 -4.08 11.21
CA GLN A 20 11.98 -3.31 10.04
C GLN A 20 12.17 -4.08 8.73
N GLU A 21 13.29 -4.80 8.61
CA GLU A 21 13.64 -5.56 7.41
C GLU A 21 12.78 -6.83 7.26
N SER A 22 12.59 -7.58 8.33
CA SER A 22 11.91 -8.89 8.31
C SER A 22 10.45 -8.87 8.79
N GLY A 23 10.03 -7.80 9.49
CA GLY A 23 8.70 -7.69 10.12
C GLY A 23 8.56 -8.49 11.40
N THR A 24 9.32 -9.58 11.57
CA THR A 24 9.35 -10.46 12.74
C THR A 24 10.78 -10.86 13.07
N VAL A 25 11.06 -11.09 14.36
CA VAL A 25 12.38 -11.57 14.81
C VAL A 25 12.22 -12.66 15.85
N LYS A 26 13.18 -13.59 15.88
CA LYS A 26 13.26 -14.61 16.93
C LYS A 26 14.35 -14.27 17.94
N VAL A 27 14.06 -14.51 19.21
CA VAL A 27 14.96 -14.21 20.32
C VAL A 27 16.31 -14.89 20.16
N ASP A 28 16.32 -16.18 19.80
CA ASP A 28 17.55 -16.97 19.73
C ASP A 28 18.42 -16.55 18.55
N GLU A 29 17.82 -16.21 17.41
CA GLU A 29 18.52 -15.68 16.22
C GLU A 29 19.18 -14.32 16.51
N LEU A 30 18.45 -13.42 17.17
CA LEU A 30 18.99 -12.12 17.58
C LEU A 30 20.09 -12.26 18.64
N ALA A 31 19.93 -13.19 19.58
CA ALA A 31 20.92 -13.44 20.63
C ALA A 31 22.24 -13.90 20.01
N ALA A 32 22.20 -14.82 19.06
CA ALA A 32 23.36 -15.29 18.32
C ALA A 32 23.99 -14.18 17.47
N THR A 33 23.20 -13.43 16.69
CA THR A 33 23.68 -12.36 15.79
C THR A 33 24.28 -11.17 16.53
N LEU A 34 23.77 -10.86 17.72
CA LEU A 34 24.20 -9.71 18.53
C LEU A 34 25.17 -10.10 19.66
N GLU A 35 25.50 -11.39 19.74
CA GLU A 35 26.43 -11.96 20.75
C GLU A 35 26.03 -11.60 22.20
N VAL A 36 24.74 -11.70 22.50
CA VAL A 36 24.20 -11.43 23.85
C VAL A 36 23.28 -12.57 24.30
N SER A 37 22.98 -12.61 25.59
CA SER A 37 22.08 -13.65 26.10
C SER A 37 20.64 -13.47 25.60
N PRO A 38 19.86 -14.57 25.41
CA PRO A 38 18.43 -14.50 25.10
C PRO A 38 17.63 -13.65 26.10
N LEU A 39 18.04 -13.63 27.37
CA LEU A 39 17.42 -12.77 28.39
C LEU A 39 17.62 -11.28 28.09
N THR A 40 18.78 -10.91 27.58
CA THR A 40 19.06 -9.51 27.16
C THR A 40 18.15 -9.09 26.02
N ILE A 41 17.98 -9.96 25.02
CA ILE A 41 17.06 -9.70 23.88
C ILE A 41 15.62 -9.58 24.37
N ARG A 42 15.15 -10.48 25.27
CA ARG A 42 13.79 -10.39 25.81
C ARG A 42 13.53 -9.06 26.52
N ARG A 43 14.49 -8.55 27.30
CA ARG A 43 14.39 -7.22 27.95
C ARG A 43 14.36 -6.07 26.94
N ASP A 44 15.12 -6.16 25.86
CA ASP A 44 15.07 -5.14 24.82
C ASP A 44 13.75 -5.20 24.02
N LEU A 45 13.19 -6.39 23.77
CA LEU A 45 11.87 -6.54 23.17
C LEU A 45 10.75 -6.05 24.10
N GLU A 46 10.86 -6.27 25.44
CA GLU A 46 9.96 -5.68 26.45
C GLU A 46 9.97 -4.16 26.41
N TYR A 47 11.14 -3.55 26.23
CA TYR A 47 11.24 -2.11 26.05
C TYR A 47 10.50 -1.61 24.79
N PHE A 48 10.56 -2.34 23.68
CA PHE A 48 9.83 -2.00 22.46
C PHE A 48 8.32 -2.25 22.61
N GLU A 49 7.92 -3.31 23.30
CA GLU A 49 6.53 -3.62 23.61
C GLU A 49 5.90 -2.54 24.50
N ALA A 50 6.60 -2.10 25.56
CA ALA A 50 6.16 -0.98 26.41
C ALA A 50 5.98 0.34 25.62
N LYS A 51 6.70 0.50 24.51
CA LYS A 51 6.54 1.61 23.57
C LYS A 51 5.48 1.35 22.49
N LYS A 52 4.78 0.22 22.54
CA LYS A 52 3.79 -0.22 21.55
C LYS A 52 4.36 -0.32 20.11
N LEU A 53 5.65 -0.60 20.00
CA LEU A 53 6.35 -0.74 18.72
C LEU A 53 6.35 -2.19 18.22
N VAL A 54 6.26 -3.15 19.14
CA VAL A 54 6.22 -4.58 18.83
C VAL A 54 5.16 -5.29 19.67
N GLU A 55 4.67 -6.41 19.15
CA GLU A 55 3.89 -7.41 19.87
C GLU A 55 4.74 -8.65 20.03
N ARG A 56 4.87 -9.17 21.28
CA ARG A 56 5.67 -10.36 21.54
C ARG A 56 4.82 -11.62 21.42
N PHE A 57 5.41 -12.64 20.84
CA PHE A 57 4.88 -14.00 20.81
C PHE A 57 5.90 -14.98 21.43
N TYR A 58 5.52 -16.23 21.58
CA TYR A 58 6.42 -17.24 22.13
C TYR A 58 7.67 -17.42 21.25
N GLY A 59 8.83 -17.02 21.78
CA GLY A 59 10.12 -17.09 21.09
C GLY A 59 10.52 -15.90 20.21
N GLY A 60 9.71 -14.82 20.14
CA GLY A 60 10.03 -13.69 19.28
C GLY A 60 9.18 -12.44 19.48
N ALA A 61 9.27 -11.53 18.52
CA ALA A 61 8.43 -10.35 18.43
C ALA A 61 8.15 -9.96 16.98
N MET A 62 7.01 -9.31 16.77
CA MET A 62 6.61 -8.72 15.48
C MET A 62 6.36 -7.22 15.65
N LEU A 63 6.56 -6.44 14.61
CA LEU A 63 6.19 -5.01 14.61
C LEU A 63 4.66 -4.85 14.68
N VAL A 64 4.17 -4.13 15.70
CA VAL A 64 2.73 -3.83 15.87
C VAL A 64 2.23 -2.88 14.79
N ASN A 65 3.09 -2.08 14.20
CA ASN A 65 2.77 -1.16 13.10
C ASN A 65 3.93 -1.05 12.12
N LYS A 66 3.75 -1.56 10.90
CA LYS A 66 4.64 -1.27 9.76
C LYS A 66 4.70 0.22 9.36
N PHE A 67 4.15 1.12 10.15
CA PHE A 67 3.90 2.51 9.75
C PHE A 67 4.60 3.58 10.61
N VAL A 68 5.62 3.25 11.42
CA VAL A 68 6.43 4.29 12.08
C VAL A 68 7.91 3.99 11.92
N VAL A 69 8.39 4.04 10.69
CA VAL A 69 9.76 4.46 10.43
C VAL A 69 9.71 5.98 10.30
N LYS A 70 10.27 6.68 11.28
CA LYS A 70 10.63 8.09 11.13
C LYS A 70 11.87 8.20 10.23
N ASP A 71 11.70 7.84 8.99
CA ASP A 71 12.44 8.39 7.87
C ASP A 71 11.58 9.54 7.32
N ASN A 72 12.12 10.71 7.15
CA ASN A 72 11.41 11.83 6.51
C ASN A 72 10.79 11.41 5.17
N THR A 73 11.42 10.46 4.46
CA THR A 73 10.91 9.85 3.24
C THR A 73 9.60 9.08 3.45
N SER A 74 9.48 8.33 4.54
CA SER A 74 8.27 7.55 4.87
C SER A 74 7.10 8.46 5.24
N GLN A 75 7.35 9.54 5.96
CA GLN A 75 6.33 10.52 6.34
C GLN A 75 5.88 11.33 5.12
N ASN A 76 6.81 11.76 4.26
CA ASN A 76 6.50 12.44 3.00
C ASN A 76 5.68 11.54 2.07
N ASN A 77 6.01 10.26 1.97
CA ASN A 77 5.22 9.31 1.18
C ASN A 77 3.81 9.10 1.74
N ALA A 78 3.62 9.13 3.07
CA ALA A 78 2.30 9.06 3.66
C ALA A 78 1.46 10.31 3.31
N LEU A 79 2.05 11.50 3.41
CA LEU A 79 1.39 12.77 3.05
C LEU A 79 1.04 12.83 1.56
N ALA A 80 1.94 12.35 0.69
CA ALA A 80 1.69 12.22 -0.74
C ALA A 80 0.52 11.27 -1.03
N LYS A 81 0.48 10.08 -0.42
CA LYS A 81 -0.61 9.10 -0.59
C LYS A 81 -1.96 9.68 -0.17
N HIS A 82 -2.01 10.43 0.92
CA HIS A 82 -3.23 11.10 1.36
C HIS A 82 -3.67 12.19 0.36
N ALA A 83 -2.74 12.99 -0.19
CA ALA A 83 -3.05 13.99 -1.21
C ALA A 83 -3.60 13.34 -2.49
N ILE A 84 -2.94 12.26 -2.95
CA ILE A 84 -3.35 11.48 -4.12
C ILE A 84 -4.76 10.89 -3.90
N ALA A 85 -5.00 10.25 -2.76
CA ALA A 85 -6.29 9.67 -2.43
C ALA A 85 -7.40 10.71 -2.32
N LYS A 86 -7.13 11.88 -1.74
CA LYS A 86 -8.06 13.01 -1.67
C LYS A 86 -8.42 13.50 -3.08
N LYS A 87 -7.44 13.65 -3.96
CA LYS A 87 -7.68 14.03 -5.36
C LYS A 87 -8.46 12.97 -6.12
N ALA A 88 -8.16 11.68 -5.89
CA ALA A 88 -8.88 10.58 -6.51
C ALA A 88 -10.37 10.54 -6.12
N ALA A 89 -10.71 10.85 -4.87
CA ALA A 89 -12.08 10.87 -4.40
C ALA A 89 -12.97 11.93 -5.06
N GLU A 90 -12.36 12.99 -5.68
CA GLU A 90 -13.10 13.99 -6.44
C GLU A 90 -13.76 13.40 -7.69
N PHE A 91 -13.21 12.32 -8.26
CA PHE A 91 -13.76 11.63 -9.43
C PHE A 91 -14.94 10.72 -9.11
N VAL A 92 -15.24 10.49 -7.84
CA VAL A 92 -16.32 9.60 -7.42
C VAL A 92 -17.65 10.34 -7.42
N GLU A 93 -18.69 9.69 -7.93
CA GLU A 93 -20.06 10.20 -7.99
C GLU A 93 -21.01 9.26 -7.25
N THR A 94 -22.15 9.79 -6.77
CA THR A 94 -23.20 8.95 -6.21
C THR A 94 -23.75 8.01 -7.27
N GLY A 95 -23.88 6.73 -6.93
CA GLY A 95 -24.31 5.66 -7.84
C GLY A 95 -23.15 4.88 -8.47
N ASP A 96 -21.89 5.31 -8.26
CA ASP A 96 -20.74 4.59 -8.78
C ASP A 96 -20.59 3.18 -8.17
N THR A 97 -20.18 2.26 -9.03
CA THR A 97 -19.55 0.99 -8.65
C THR A 97 -18.07 1.09 -8.94
N LEU A 98 -17.22 0.94 -7.94
CA LEU A 98 -15.79 1.21 -8.00
C LEU A 98 -14.98 -0.07 -7.76
N PHE A 99 -13.98 -0.33 -8.59
CA PHE A 99 -12.94 -1.29 -8.25
C PHE A 99 -11.79 -0.60 -7.49
N VAL A 100 -11.37 -1.25 -6.40
CA VAL A 100 -10.23 -0.81 -5.57
C VAL A 100 -9.36 -2.03 -5.29
N ASN A 101 -8.08 -1.99 -5.69
CA ASN A 101 -7.17 -3.12 -5.47
C ASN A 101 -6.49 -3.08 -4.08
N THR A 102 -5.52 -3.98 -3.85
CA THR A 102 -4.81 -4.13 -2.56
C THR A 102 -3.82 -3.00 -2.24
N SER A 103 -3.72 -1.97 -3.06
CA SER A 103 -2.86 -0.83 -2.80
C SER A 103 -3.31 -0.03 -1.58
N SER A 104 -2.37 0.34 -0.72
CA SER A 104 -2.62 1.22 0.41
C SER A 104 -3.10 2.62 -0.01
N THR A 105 -2.59 3.14 -1.15
CA THR A 105 -3.03 4.43 -1.70
C THR A 105 -4.46 4.34 -2.25
N ALA A 106 -4.80 3.26 -2.95
CA ALA A 106 -6.15 3.03 -3.44
C ALA A 106 -7.15 2.86 -2.29
N LEU A 107 -6.77 2.14 -1.24
CA LEU A 107 -7.61 1.99 -0.04
C LEU A 107 -7.90 3.33 0.65
N LEU A 108 -6.93 4.23 0.70
CA LEU A 108 -7.10 5.56 1.29
C LEU A 108 -8.16 6.42 0.58
N VAL A 109 -8.51 6.13 -0.66
CA VAL A 109 -9.58 6.84 -1.39
C VAL A 109 -10.90 6.76 -0.61
N LEU A 110 -11.18 5.62 0.05
CA LEU A 110 -12.39 5.42 0.83
C LEU A 110 -12.55 6.47 1.94
N LYS A 111 -11.44 6.88 2.58
CA LYS A 111 -11.43 7.91 3.63
C LYS A 111 -11.96 9.25 3.13
N TYR A 112 -11.72 9.58 1.85
CA TYR A 112 -12.02 10.89 1.29
C TYR A 112 -13.35 10.94 0.49
N ILE A 113 -13.99 9.79 0.28
CA ILE A 113 -15.35 9.75 -0.28
C ILE A 113 -16.33 10.08 0.86
N ARG A 114 -17.02 11.21 0.77
CA ARG A 114 -17.98 11.66 1.79
C ARG A 114 -19.31 12.03 1.13
N ASN A 115 -20.42 11.71 1.82
CA ASN A 115 -21.78 12.03 1.39
C ASN A 115 -22.14 11.50 -0.01
N LYS A 116 -21.57 10.36 -0.42
CA LYS A 116 -21.83 9.71 -1.70
C LYS A 116 -22.20 8.25 -1.47
N ARG A 117 -23.33 7.83 -2.05
CA ARG A 117 -23.74 6.42 -2.02
C ARG A 117 -23.03 5.68 -3.14
N VAL A 118 -22.09 4.82 -2.81
CA VAL A 118 -21.27 4.06 -3.76
C VAL A 118 -21.07 2.61 -3.31
N VAL A 119 -20.80 1.74 -4.28
CA VAL A 119 -20.41 0.35 -4.04
C VAL A 119 -18.92 0.22 -4.36
N ILE A 120 -18.14 -0.23 -3.40
CA ILE A 120 -16.71 -0.53 -3.55
C ILE A 120 -16.54 -2.04 -3.64
N ILE A 121 -16.02 -2.53 -4.75
CA ILE A 121 -15.65 -3.93 -4.93
C ILE A 121 -14.13 -4.03 -4.85
N THR A 122 -13.63 -4.81 -3.90
CA THR A 122 -12.20 -4.84 -3.59
C THR A 122 -11.72 -6.24 -3.21
N ASN A 123 -10.50 -6.54 -3.60
CA ASN A 123 -9.77 -7.72 -3.14
C ASN A 123 -8.87 -7.42 -1.91
N ASN A 124 -9.02 -6.25 -1.30
CA ASN A 124 -8.25 -5.82 -0.13
C ASN A 124 -9.02 -6.14 1.16
N GLY A 125 -8.56 -7.14 1.91
CA GLY A 125 -9.19 -7.53 3.20
C GLY A 125 -9.20 -6.40 4.23
N LYS A 126 -8.24 -5.46 4.17
CA LYS A 126 -8.19 -4.30 5.07
C LYS A 126 -9.34 -3.31 4.86
N ALA A 127 -10.09 -3.41 3.77
CA ALA A 127 -11.21 -2.52 3.49
C ALA A 127 -12.33 -2.61 4.53
N ILE A 128 -12.46 -3.73 5.25
CA ILE A 128 -13.44 -3.88 6.34
C ILE A 128 -13.14 -2.97 7.53
N PHE A 129 -11.87 -2.62 7.74
CA PHE A 129 -11.41 -1.74 8.82
C PHE A 129 -11.12 -0.31 8.37
N ALA A 130 -11.33 -0.01 7.07
CA ALA A 130 -11.04 1.32 6.53
C ALA A 130 -11.98 2.38 7.13
N ASP A 131 -11.41 3.56 7.43
CA ASP A 131 -12.22 4.75 7.72
C ASP A 131 -12.99 5.14 6.44
N LYS A 132 -14.31 5.05 6.49
CA LYS A 132 -15.19 5.31 5.35
C LYS A 132 -16.53 5.89 5.78
N ASP A 133 -17.16 6.61 4.88
CA ASP A 133 -18.53 7.08 5.06
C ASP A 133 -19.52 5.89 5.20
N PRO A 134 -20.50 5.94 6.11
CA PRO A 134 -21.52 4.90 6.25
C PRO A 134 -22.33 4.63 4.97
N MET A 135 -22.39 5.57 4.03
CA MET A 135 -23.07 5.40 2.75
C MET A 135 -22.28 4.55 1.74
N ILE A 136 -21.05 4.17 2.06
CA ILE A 136 -20.19 3.31 1.24
C ILE A 136 -20.46 1.84 1.59
N GLN A 137 -20.97 1.09 0.61
CA GLN A 137 -21.04 -0.35 0.68
C GLN A 137 -19.74 -0.97 0.21
N VAL A 138 -19.10 -1.82 1.02
CA VAL A 138 -17.91 -2.58 0.63
C VAL A 138 -18.29 -4.02 0.35
N VAL A 139 -17.88 -4.51 -0.81
CA VAL A 139 -18.02 -5.90 -1.26
C VAL A 139 -16.65 -6.48 -1.46
N LEU A 140 -16.31 -7.53 -0.74
CA LEU A 140 -15.05 -8.25 -0.91
C LEU A 140 -15.18 -9.29 -2.03
N THR A 141 -14.12 -9.41 -2.84
CA THR A 141 -14.11 -10.41 -3.94
C THR A 141 -14.15 -11.84 -3.45
N GLY A 142 -13.74 -12.10 -2.20
CA GLY A 142 -13.46 -13.47 -1.77
C GLY A 142 -12.18 -14.01 -2.44
N GLY A 143 -11.88 -15.28 -2.20
CA GLY A 143 -10.69 -15.95 -2.71
C GLY A 143 -9.69 -16.31 -1.62
N GLU A 144 -8.49 -16.72 -2.02
CA GLU A 144 -7.41 -17.03 -1.09
C GLU A 144 -6.86 -15.77 -0.46
N LEU A 145 -6.76 -15.75 0.87
CA LEU A 145 -6.16 -14.64 1.59
C LEU A 145 -4.64 -14.76 1.60
N ARG A 146 -3.97 -13.81 0.98
CA ARG A 146 -2.50 -13.77 0.90
C ARG A 146 -1.92 -12.73 1.86
N GLU A 147 -1.10 -13.24 2.80
CA GLU A 147 -0.29 -12.42 3.70
C GLU A 147 0.95 -11.82 2.98
N PRO A 148 1.51 -10.70 3.45
CA PRO A 148 1.06 -9.85 4.58
C PRO A 148 0.12 -8.71 4.16
N LYS A 149 -0.30 -8.67 2.87
CA LYS A 149 -1.16 -7.58 2.36
C LYS A 149 -2.64 -7.80 2.59
N GLU A 150 -3.03 -9.01 3.09
CA GLU A 150 -4.44 -9.42 3.19
C GLU A 150 -5.16 -9.30 1.84
N ALA A 151 -4.44 -9.68 0.77
CA ALA A 151 -4.93 -9.64 -0.59
C ALA A 151 -5.73 -10.91 -0.90
N MET A 152 -6.97 -10.77 -1.35
CA MET A 152 -7.75 -11.87 -1.88
C MET A 152 -7.36 -12.10 -3.34
N VAL A 153 -6.92 -13.32 -3.65
CA VAL A 153 -6.41 -13.71 -4.96
C VAL A 153 -6.98 -15.07 -5.39
N GLY A 154 -6.58 -15.54 -6.56
CA GLY A 154 -6.96 -16.84 -7.10
C GLY A 154 -8.28 -16.84 -7.85
N GLU A 155 -8.69 -18.01 -8.30
CA GLU A 155 -9.82 -18.16 -9.23
C GLU A 155 -11.16 -17.67 -8.66
N PHE A 156 -11.42 -17.85 -7.37
CA PHE A 156 -12.63 -17.32 -6.76
C PHE A 156 -12.73 -15.80 -6.88
N ALA A 157 -11.64 -15.08 -6.61
CA ALA A 157 -11.60 -13.63 -6.75
C ALA A 157 -11.82 -13.20 -8.21
N ILE A 158 -11.14 -13.87 -9.15
CA ILE A 158 -11.24 -13.59 -10.58
C ILE A 158 -12.65 -13.89 -11.10
N ASN A 159 -13.23 -15.02 -10.75
CA ASN A 159 -14.57 -15.42 -11.17
C ASN A 159 -15.65 -14.44 -10.65
N ASN A 160 -15.51 -13.97 -9.41
CA ASN A 160 -16.44 -12.98 -8.88
C ASN A 160 -16.29 -11.63 -9.59
N LEU A 161 -15.07 -11.18 -9.83
CA LEU A 161 -14.79 -9.94 -10.59
C LEU A 161 -15.29 -10.01 -12.04
N SER A 162 -15.20 -11.16 -12.70
CA SER A 162 -15.65 -11.32 -14.09
C SER A 162 -17.15 -11.07 -14.28
N ARG A 163 -17.95 -11.22 -13.22
CA ARG A 163 -19.43 -11.05 -13.21
C ARG A 163 -19.85 -9.62 -12.91
N VAL A 164 -18.89 -8.74 -12.62
CA VAL A 164 -19.17 -7.36 -12.22
C VAL A 164 -18.60 -6.39 -13.24
N THR A 165 -19.27 -5.27 -13.41
CA THR A 165 -18.79 -4.13 -14.20
C THR A 165 -18.70 -2.91 -13.29
N ALA A 166 -17.55 -2.27 -13.24
CA ALA A 166 -17.35 -1.04 -12.47
C ALA A 166 -17.44 0.19 -13.37
N THR A 167 -17.99 1.28 -12.83
CA THR A 167 -18.03 2.57 -13.53
C THR A 167 -16.65 3.24 -13.55
N LYS A 168 -15.84 3.02 -12.50
CA LYS A 168 -14.46 3.54 -12.36
C LYS A 168 -13.59 2.54 -11.62
N SER A 169 -12.27 2.61 -11.83
CA SER A 169 -11.34 1.82 -11.03
C SER A 169 -10.24 2.70 -10.43
N PHE A 170 -9.89 2.45 -9.17
CA PHE A 170 -8.77 3.05 -8.47
C PHE A 170 -7.77 1.96 -8.12
N LEU A 171 -6.68 1.89 -8.87
CA LEU A 171 -5.67 0.85 -8.72
C LEU A 171 -4.32 1.49 -8.37
N GLY A 172 -3.65 0.94 -7.39
CA GLY A 172 -2.24 1.22 -7.19
C GLY A 172 -1.37 0.18 -7.87
N CYS A 173 -0.10 0.49 -8.03
CA CYS A 173 0.90 -0.38 -8.63
C CYS A 173 2.19 -0.40 -7.81
N SER A 174 3.07 -1.35 -8.10
CA SER A 174 4.43 -1.34 -7.56
C SER A 174 5.37 -0.48 -8.42
N GLY A 175 5.11 -0.39 -9.72
CA GLY A 175 5.81 0.44 -10.68
C GLY A 175 4.96 0.78 -11.88
N MET A 176 5.31 1.86 -12.59
CA MET A 176 4.65 2.30 -13.81
C MET A 176 5.64 3.01 -14.72
N THR A 177 5.73 2.54 -15.97
CA THR A 177 6.51 3.17 -17.04
C THR A 177 5.69 3.33 -18.31
N PRO A 178 6.08 4.23 -19.23
CA PRO A 178 5.41 4.40 -20.51
C PRO A 178 5.47 3.14 -21.38
N GLU A 179 6.54 2.34 -21.27
CA GLU A 179 6.81 1.17 -22.10
C GLU A 179 6.04 -0.06 -21.65
N THR A 180 6.02 -0.32 -20.34
CA THR A 180 5.43 -1.56 -19.78
C THR A 180 4.03 -1.38 -19.22
N GLY A 181 3.61 -0.14 -18.93
CA GLY A 181 2.37 0.15 -18.23
C GLY A 181 2.51 -0.03 -16.72
N ILE A 182 1.55 -0.66 -16.07
CA ILE A 182 1.59 -0.90 -14.62
C ILE A 182 2.16 -2.28 -14.28
N THR A 183 3.03 -2.32 -13.29
CA THR A 183 3.73 -3.53 -12.86
C THR A 183 3.54 -3.80 -11.37
N THR A 184 3.66 -5.07 -10.99
CA THR A 184 3.64 -5.54 -9.61
C THR A 184 4.81 -6.47 -9.30
N ALA A 185 5.25 -6.48 -8.04
CA ALA A 185 6.22 -7.46 -7.55
C ALA A 185 5.58 -8.82 -7.21
N VAL A 186 4.26 -8.96 -7.35
CA VAL A 186 3.48 -10.10 -6.85
C VAL A 186 2.68 -10.72 -7.99
N LEU A 187 3.09 -11.92 -8.42
CA LEU A 187 2.46 -12.64 -9.52
C LEU A 187 0.94 -12.84 -9.34
N GLN A 188 0.51 -13.18 -8.14
CA GLN A 188 -0.90 -13.47 -7.85
C GLN A 188 -1.82 -12.24 -7.95
N GLU A 189 -1.26 -11.02 -7.93
CA GLU A 189 -2.03 -9.79 -8.11
C GLU A 189 -2.31 -9.47 -9.58
N VAL A 190 -1.56 -10.06 -10.52
CA VAL A 190 -1.64 -9.76 -11.96
C VAL A 190 -3.05 -9.97 -12.48
N ALA A 191 -3.57 -11.19 -12.38
CA ALA A 191 -4.88 -11.54 -12.95
C ALA A 191 -6.02 -10.74 -12.32
N VAL A 192 -5.93 -10.40 -11.03
CA VAL A 192 -6.93 -9.57 -10.34
C VAL A 192 -6.90 -8.14 -10.86
N ASN A 193 -5.72 -7.53 -10.99
CA ASN A 193 -5.56 -6.18 -11.53
C ASN A 193 -6.03 -6.10 -12.99
N GLU A 194 -5.65 -7.07 -13.82
CA GLU A 194 -6.09 -7.15 -15.22
C GLU A 194 -7.62 -7.28 -15.32
N MET A 195 -8.23 -8.12 -14.47
CA MET A 195 -9.69 -8.27 -14.45
C MET A 195 -10.38 -6.96 -14.06
N MET A 196 -9.88 -6.24 -13.05
CA MET A 196 -10.42 -4.93 -12.65
C MET A 196 -10.29 -3.90 -13.78
N LEU A 197 -9.15 -3.87 -14.51
CA LEU A 197 -8.98 -2.97 -15.65
C LEU A 197 -9.91 -3.34 -16.80
N ASN A 198 -10.05 -4.62 -17.12
CA ASN A 198 -10.84 -5.10 -18.25
C ASN A 198 -12.36 -4.96 -18.01
N ARG A 199 -12.80 -5.06 -16.74
CA ARG A 199 -14.20 -4.94 -16.35
C ARG A 199 -14.63 -3.53 -15.94
N CYS A 200 -13.73 -2.56 -16.03
CA CYS A 200 -14.02 -1.14 -15.84
C CYS A 200 -14.43 -0.51 -17.17
N VAL A 201 -15.66 0.05 -17.22
CA VAL A 201 -16.19 0.68 -18.45
C VAL A 201 -15.87 2.18 -18.56
N GLY A 202 -15.55 2.84 -17.47
CA GLY A 202 -15.19 4.25 -17.42
C GLY A 202 -13.72 4.47 -17.09
N PRO A 203 -13.38 5.58 -16.41
CA PRO A 203 -12.00 5.93 -16.11
C PRO A 203 -11.28 4.85 -15.28
N ARG A 204 -10.13 4.42 -15.78
CA ARG A 204 -9.18 3.54 -15.11
C ARG A 204 -8.06 4.38 -14.51
N ILE A 205 -8.16 4.65 -13.23
CA ILE A 205 -7.36 5.62 -12.50
C ILE A 205 -6.28 4.89 -11.71
N ILE A 206 -5.02 5.18 -12.02
CA ILE A 206 -3.88 4.71 -11.23
C ILE A 206 -3.55 5.75 -10.17
N VAL A 207 -3.42 5.30 -8.93
CA VAL A 207 -3.08 6.12 -7.75
C VAL A 207 -1.75 5.63 -7.18
N ALA A 208 -0.69 6.37 -7.42
CA ALA A 208 0.67 5.96 -7.08
C ALA A 208 1.54 7.17 -6.71
N ASP A 209 2.28 7.07 -5.62
CA ASP A 209 3.27 8.09 -5.27
C ASP A 209 4.46 8.08 -6.25
N SER A 210 5.19 9.20 -6.33
CA SER A 210 6.31 9.41 -7.26
C SER A 210 7.37 8.32 -7.21
N SER A 211 7.53 7.63 -6.06
CA SER A 211 8.50 6.53 -5.94
C SER A 211 8.19 5.32 -6.83
N LYS A 212 6.99 5.25 -7.42
CA LYS A 212 6.53 4.17 -8.31
C LYS A 212 6.65 4.54 -9.79
N ILE A 213 6.76 5.82 -10.08
CA ILE A 213 6.77 6.35 -11.46
C ILE A 213 8.19 6.25 -12.03
N GLY A 214 8.30 5.68 -13.24
CA GLY A 214 9.59 5.40 -13.88
C GLY A 214 10.28 4.14 -13.34
N ARG A 215 9.54 3.24 -12.68
CA ARG A 215 10.06 1.96 -12.19
C ARG A 215 9.26 0.80 -12.73
N ASP A 216 9.95 -0.30 -12.99
CA ASP A 216 9.35 -1.57 -13.35
C ASP A 216 9.55 -2.62 -12.26
N HIS A 217 8.61 -3.54 -12.21
CA HIS A 217 8.70 -4.76 -11.41
C HIS A 217 8.49 -6.00 -12.30
N SER A 218 8.70 -7.18 -11.70
CA SER A 218 8.81 -8.44 -12.42
C SER A 218 7.58 -8.84 -13.24
N PHE A 219 6.38 -8.32 -12.90
CA PHE A 219 5.14 -8.78 -13.52
C PHE A 219 4.32 -7.61 -14.03
N VAL A 220 4.02 -7.59 -15.32
CA VAL A 220 3.09 -6.63 -15.93
C VAL A 220 1.68 -7.00 -15.49
N SER A 221 0.93 -6.04 -14.98
CA SER A 221 -0.45 -6.22 -14.51
C SER A 221 -1.47 -5.31 -15.22
N GLY A 222 -1.04 -4.60 -16.24
CA GLY A 222 -1.88 -3.82 -17.13
C GLY A 222 -1.05 -2.98 -18.09
N SER A 223 -1.36 -3.05 -19.38
CA SER A 223 -0.70 -2.24 -20.41
C SER A 223 -1.09 -0.77 -20.31
N ILE A 224 -0.24 0.12 -20.85
CA ILE A 224 -0.41 1.57 -20.73
C ILE A 224 -1.70 2.08 -21.39
N ASP A 225 -2.13 1.49 -22.47
CA ASP A 225 -3.37 1.83 -23.18
C ASP A 225 -4.65 1.60 -22.33
N LYS A 226 -4.57 0.76 -21.31
CA LYS A 226 -5.67 0.56 -20.36
C LYS A 226 -5.73 1.62 -19.26
N VAL A 227 -4.72 2.47 -19.12
CA VAL A 227 -4.68 3.50 -18.10
C VAL A 227 -5.24 4.81 -18.67
N THR A 228 -6.29 5.34 -18.04
CA THR A 228 -6.90 6.62 -18.47
C THR A 228 -6.26 7.79 -17.74
N ILE A 229 -6.09 7.66 -16.40
CA ILE A 229 -5.60 8.73 -15.54
C ILE A 229 -4.54 8.17 -14.59
N LEU A 230 -3.46 8.90 -14.41
CA LEU A 230 -2.51 8.74 -13.31
C LEU A 230 -2.66 9.93 -12.36
N ILE A 231 -2.86 9.65 -11.06
CA ILE A 231 -2.75 10.65 -10.00
C ILE A 231 -1.50 10.33 -9.19
N THR A 232 -0.56 11.26 -9.16
CA THR A 232 0.73 11.12 -8.47
C THR A 232 1.09 12.43 -7.76
N ASP A 233 2.16 12.42 -6.96
CA ASP A 233 2.67 13.64 -6.36
C ASP A 233 3.67 14.37 -7.31
N ASN A 234 3.95 15.64 -7.00
CA ASN A 234 4.77 16.53 -7.82
C ASN A 234 6.28 16.21 -7.82
N ASN A 235 6.71 15.18 -7.06
CA ASN A 235 8.08 14.68 -7.08
C ASN A 235 8.32 13.63 -8.18
N ALA A 236 7.31 13.26 -8.97
CA ALA A 236 7.48 12.33 -10.07
C ALA A 236 8.38 12.94 -11.16
N ASP A 237 9.25 12.10 -11.76
CA ASP A 237 10.19 12.50 -12.79
C ASP A 237 9.47 13.14 -13.97
N ALA A 238 9.87 14.36 -14.33
CA ALA A 238 9.20 15.16 -15.35
C ALA A 238 9.29 14.53 -16.76
N GLN A 239 10.38 13.80 -17.06
CA GLN A 239 10.55 13.14 -18.35
C GLN A 239 9.61 11.95 -18.47
N VAL A 240 9.49 11.16 -17.41
CA VAL A 240 8.55 10.02 -17.35
C VAL A 240 7.11 10.51 -17.42
N VAL A 241 6.77 11.57 -16.69
CA VAL A 241 5.43 12.21 -16.76
C VAL A 241 5.11 12.69 -18.18
N ALA A 242 6.05 13.33 -18.86
CA ALA A 242 5.87 13.77 -20.23
C ALA A 242 5.66 12.58 -21.20
N ALA A 243 6.42 11.50 -21.03
CA ALA A 243 6.29 10.29 -21.83
C ALA A 243 4.94 9.57 -21.58
N LEU A 244 4.47 9.50 -20.33
CA LEU A 244 3.14 8.96 -20.01
C LEU A 244 2.02 9.77 -20.67
N LYS A 245 2.11 11.12 -20.65
CA LYS A 245 1.16 12.00 -21.36
C LYS A 245 1.18 11.79 -22.87
N ALA A 246 2.37 11.59 -23.46
CA ALA A 246 2.52 11.29 -24.88
C ALA A 246 1.87 9.95 -25.27
N ASN A 247 1.79 8.99 -24.35
CA ASN A 247 1.07 7.72 -24.51
C ASN A 247 -0.45 7.82 -24.19
N GLY A 248 -1.00 9.03 -24.08
CA GLY A 248 -2.44 9.24 -23.90
C GLY A 248 -2.94 9.20 -22.47
N VAL A 249 -2.06 9.06 -21.47
CA VAL A 249 -2.44 9.07 -20.05
C VAL A 249 -2.64 10.51 -19.56
N THR A 250 -3.79 10.81 -18.98
CA THR A 250 -3.98 12.08 -18.26
C THR A 250 -3.25 12.03 -16.94
N VAL A 251 -2.17 12.82 -16.78
CA VAL A 251 -1.40 12.84 -15.52
C VAL A 251 -1.77 14.06 -14.69
N ILE A 252 -2.22 13.79 -13.45
CA ILE A 252 -2.56 14.80 -12.45
C ILE A 252 -1.53 14.71 -11.34
N GLN A 253 -0.80 15.80 -11.11
CA GLN A 253 0.18 15.90 -10.05
C GLN A 253 -0.40 16.74 -8.90
N VAL A 254 -0.21 16.24 -7.66
CA VAL A 254 -0.67 16.91 -6.45
C VAL A 254 0.50 17.22 -5.51
N GLU A 255 0.39 18.28 -4.75
CA GLU A 255 1.32 18.52 -3.66
C GLU A 255 0.99 17.63 -2.46
N PRO A 256 2.01 17.00 -1.82
CA PRO A 256 1.80 16.29 -0.57
C PRO A 256 1.13 17.17 0.48
N LEU A 257 0.24 16.59 1.29
CA LEU A 257 -0.40 17.32 2.38
C LEU A 257 0.66 17.82 3.38
N ARG A 258 0.33 18.89 4.10
CA ARG A 258 1.19 19.40 5.18
C ARG A 258 1.01 18.61 6.48
N SER A 259 -0.19 18.05 6.69
CA SER A 259 -0.56 17.20 7.83
C SER A 259 -1.71 16.27 7.44
N ILE A 260 -1.86 15.17 8.15
CA ILE A 260 -3.00 14.25 8.05
C ILE A 260 -3.93 14.57 9.21
N GLU A 261 -5.13 15.02 8.89
CA GLU A 261 -6.22 15.20 9.85
C GLU A 261 -6.93 13.88 10.15
#